data_282914836b900643381811fd4bcb146d
#
_entry.id   282914836b900643381811fd4bcb146d
#
_cell.length_a   1.000
_cell.length_b   1.000
_cell.length_c   1.000
_cell.angle_alpha   90.00
_cell.angle_beta   90.00
_cell.angle_gamma   90.00
#
_symmetry.space_group_name_H-M   'P 1'
#
loop_
_entity.id
_entity.type
_entity.pdbx_description
1 polymer ?
#
loop_
_entity_poly.entity_id
_entity_poly.type
_entity_poly.pdbx_seq_one_letter_code
_entity_poly.pdbx_strand_id
1 'polypeptide(L)'
;MKLYASPLQGFTEAPWRNIHHELFGGIDAYYTPFVRVEKGEFRNKDIRDIEKENNKVTCLIPQLIASTPAELEKLVGLFLERGYREADINMGCPFPLLTMRHKGSGILPYPSEVKVLLNELAHYPEMKFSVCLLYTSPSPRDTR
;
A
#
# COMPACT_ATOMS: atom_id res chain seq x y z
N MET A 1 -22.78 -4.72 4.78
CA MET A 1 -21.84 -3.74 4.19
C MET A 1 -20.47 -3.99 4.80
N LYS A 2 -19.39 -4.01 4.00
CA LYS A 2 -18.03 -4.11 4.52
C LYS A 2 -17.41 -2.72 4.66
N LEU A 3 -16.68 -2.51 5.75
CA LEU A 3 -15.99 -1.26 6.05
C LEU A 3 -14.48 -1.49 6.09
N TYR A 4 -13.76 -0.71 5.31
CA TYR A 4 -12.30 -0.77 5.23
C TYR A 4 -11.70 0.56 5.69
N ALA A 5 -10.70 0.49 6.56
CA ALA A 5 -9.96 1.68 6.99
C ALA A 5 -8.87 2.02 5.97
N SER A 6 -9.06 3.12 5.26
CA SER A 6 -8.11 3.62 4.26
C SER A 6 -6.81 4.09 4.93
N PRO A 7 -5.64 3.85 4.32
CA PRO A 7 -4.37 4.28 4.89
C PRO A 7 -4.16 5.78 4.71
N LEU A 8 -3.49 6.38 5.69
CA LEU A 8 -3.03 7.76 5.60
C LEU A 8 -1.58 7.82 6.09
N GLN A 9 -0.67 8.14 5.17
CA GLN A 9 0.77 8.17 5.43
C GLN A 9 1.12 9.12 6.58
N GLY A 10 1.85 8.62 7.57
CA GLY A 10 2.23 9.37 8.75
C GLY A 10 1.21 9.40 9.89
N PHE A 11 0.03 8.81 9.70
CA PHE A 11 -1.07 8.88 10.68
C PHE A 11 -1.63 7.51 11.08
N THR A 12 -1.85 6.60 10.12
CA THR A 12 -2.55 5.34 10.37
C THR A 12 -1.62 4.13 10.52
N GLU A 13 -0.49 4.32 11.18
CA GLU A 13 0.43 3.23 11.54
C GLU A 13 -0.17 2.31 12.61
N ALA A 14 0.53 1.23 12.92
CA ALA A 14 0.07 0.18 13.85
C ALA A 14 -0.49 0.70 15.19
N PRO A 15 0.12 1.69 15.89
CA PRO A 15 -0.46 2.20 17.12
C PRO A 15 -1.86 2.78 16.94
N TRP A 16 -2.08 3.57 15.88
CA TRP A 16 -3.40 4.10 15.58
C TRP A 16 -4.39 3.00 15.25
N ARG A 17 -4.02 2.05 14.37
CA ARG A 17 -4.90 0.95 13.98
C ARG A 17 -5.33 0.12 15.17
N ASN A 18 -4.38 -0.21 16.06
CA ASN A 18 -4.64 -1.01 17.25
C ASN A 18 -5.61 -0.31 18.21
N ILE A 19 -5.38 0.98 18.49
CA ILE A 19 -6.24 1.78 19.37
C ILE A 19 -7.64 1.95 18.74
N HIS A 20 -7.70 2.26 17.46
CA HIS A 20 -8.97 2.39 16.76
C HIS A 20 -9.78 1.09 16.80
N HIS A 21 -9.12 -0.04 16.55
CA HIS A 21 -9.77 -1.35 16.60
C HIS A 21 -10.29 -1.68 18.00
N GLU A 22 -9.50 -1.40 19.03
CA GLU A 22 -9.86 -1.66 20.42
C GLU A 22 -11.05 -0.80 20.87
N LEU A 23 -11.05 0.49 20.54
CA LEU A 23 -12.06 1.43 21.03
C LEU A 23 -13.37 1.41 20.23
N PHE A 24 -13.31 1.21 18.93
CA PHE A 24 -14.47 1.34 18.06
C PHE A 24 -14.90 0.03 17.42
N GLY A 25 -13.97 -0.82 17.01
CA GLY A 25 -14.29 -2.04 16.28
C GLY A 25 -14.97 -1.79 14.94
N GLY A 26 -15.66 -2.80 14.39
CA GLY A 26 -16.53 -2.66 13.22
C GLY A 26 -15.84 -2.48 11.88
N ILE A 27 -14.51 -2.53 11.82
CA ILE A 27 -13.72 -2.45 10.59
C ILE A 27 -13.35 -3.87 10.13
N ASP A 28 -13.70 -4.21 8.90
CA ASP A 28 -13.43 -5.52 8.30
C ASP A 28 -11.96 -5.69 7.89
N ALA A 29 -11.31 -4.62 7.44
CA ALA A 29 -9.89 -4.63 7.11
C ALA A 29 -9.25 -3.25 7.28
N TYR A 30 -8.00 -3.26 7.74
CA TYR A 30 -7.16 -2.07 7.82
C TYR A 30 -6.06 -2.16 6.76
N TYR A 31 -5.82 -1.07 6.03
CA TYR A 31 -4.70 -0.94 5.11
C TYR A 31 -3.54 -0.22 5.79
N THR A 32 -2.31 -0.65 5.50
CA THR A 32 -1.14 0.06 6.00
C THR A 32 -0.83 1.29 5.13
N PRO A 33 -0.21 2.34 5.68
CA PRO A 33 0.54 3.28 4.86
C PRO A 33 1.48 2.53 3.92
N PHE A 34 1.71 3.06 2.71
CA PHE A 34 2.48 2.32 1.72
C PHE A 34 3.91 2.05 2.15
N VAL A 35 4.34 0.82 1.93
CA VAL A 35 5.72 0.37 2.02
C VAL A 35 6.42 0.68 0.71
N ARG A 36 7.65 1.22 0.77
CA ARG A 36 8.43 1.54 -0.42
C ARG A 36 9.88 1.07 -0.33
N VAL A 37 10.46 0.87 -1.51
CA VAL A 37 11.90 0.69 -1.66
C VAL A 37 12.56 2.07 -1.84
N GLU A 38 13.58 2.34 -1.07
CA GLU A 38 14.36 3.58 -1.10
C GLU A 38 15.84 3.23 -1.14
N LYS A 39 16.52 3.64 -2.22
CA LYS A 39 17.94 3.28 -2.47
C LYS A 39 18.21 1.76 -2.40
N GLY A 40 17.25 0.96 -2.87
CA GLY A 40 17.35 -0.49 -2.86
C GLY A 40 16.96 -1.18 -1.55
N GLU A 41 16.65 -0.43 -0.50
CA GLU A 41 16.34 -0.94 0.83
C GLU A 41 14.94 -0.54 1.28
N PHE A 42 14.38 -1.28 2.25
CA PHE A 42 13.14 -0.92 2.92
C PHE A 42 13.40 0.05 4.08
N ARG A 43 12.45 0.93 4.35
CA ARG A 43 12.53 1.78 5.55
C ARG A 43 12.19 0.97 6.80
N ASN A 44 12.99 1.10 7.86
CA ASN A 44 12.75 0.39 9.12
C ASN A 44 11.36 0.65 9.72
N LYS A 45 10.83 1.86 9.53
CA LYS A 45 9.49 2.21 10.02
C LYS A 45 8.40 1.42 9.28
N ASP A 46 8.56 1.18 7.99
CA ASP A 46 7.60 0.42 7.18
C ASP A 46 7.64 -1.06 7.58
N ILE A 47 8.84 -1.62 7.79
CA ILE A 47 8.99 -2.99 8.28
C ILE A 47 8.28 -3.17 9.63
N ARG A 48 8.55 -2.31 10.60
CA ARG A 48 7.91 -2.37 11.93
C ARG A 48 6.39 -2.26 11.84
N ASP A 49 5.89 -1.45 10.92
CA ASP A 49 4.46 -1.20 10.78
C ASP A 49 3.68 -2.42 10.27
N ILE A 50 4.33 -3.26 9.46
CA ILE A 50 3.71 -4.46 8.90
C ILE A 50 4.01 -5.74 9.69
N GLU A 51 4.90 -5.70 10.70
CA GLU A 51 5.17 -6.86 11.54
C GLU A 51 3.90 -7.30 12.28
N LYS A 52 3.58 -8.60 12.18
CA LYS A 52 2.34 -9.14 12.77
C LYS A 52 2.28 -8.98 14.28
N GLU A 53 3.40 -9.07 14.95
CA GLU A 53 3.51 -8.87 16.40
C GLU A 53 3.13 -7.46 16.86
N ASN A 54 3.27 -6.47 15.99
CA ASN A 54 2.91 -5.07 16.26
C ASN A 54 1.46 -4.74 15.93
N ASN A 55 0.71 -5.69 15.36
CA ASN A 55 -0.65 -5.47 14.86
C ASN A 55 -1.65 -6.39 15.57
N LYS A 56 -2.65 -5.79 16.21
CA LYS A 56 -3.73 -6.47 16.94
C LYS A 56 -5.04 -6.51 16.15
N VAL A 57 -5.08 -5.90 14.97
CA VAL A 57 -6.27 -5.88 14.13
C VAL A 57 -6.53 -7.26 13.50
N THR A 58 -7.79 -7.59 13.27
CA THR A 58 -8.19 -8.90 12.74
C THR A 58 -7.76 -9.15 11.29
N CYS A 59 -7.76 -8.11 10.48
CA CYS A 59 -7.34 -8.18 9.08
C CYS A 59 -6.50 -6.95 8.74
N LEU A 60 -5.25 -7.20 8.38
CA LEU A 60 -4.32 -6.18 7.92
C LEU A 60 -3.91 -6.46 6.48
N ILE A 61 -4.06 -5.47 5.60
CA ILE A 61 -3.67 -5.54 4.19
C ILE A 61 -2.52 -4.54 3.99
N PRO A 62 -1.28 -5.02 3.76
CA PRO A 62 -0.18 -4.12 3.48
C PRO A 62 -0.35 -3.47 2.12
N GLN A 63 -0.11 -2.16 2.07
CA GLN A 63 -0.07 -1.41 0.82
C GLN A 63 1.37 -1.19 0.38
N LEU A 64 1.64 -1.33 -0.90
CA LEU A 64 2.92 -1.02 -1.51
C LEU A 64 2.81 0.16 -2.49
N ILE A 65 3.94 0.79 -2.78
CA ILE A 65 4.08 1.74 -3.87
C ILE A 65 5.34 1.39 -4.68
N ALA A 66 5.17 1.19 -5.98
CA ALA A 66 6.25 0.79 -6.88
C ALA A 66 6.05 1.43 -8.26
N SER A 67 7.14 1.57 -9.01
CA SER A 67 7.11 2.01 -10.41
C SER A 67 7.75 1.00 -11.36
N THR A 68 8.46 0.00 -10.83
CA THR A 68 9.16 -1.01 -11.62
C THR A 68 8.84 -2.42 -11.16
N PRO A 69 8.92 -3.43 -12.05
CA PRO A 69 8.79 -4.83 -11.66
C PRO A 69 9.77 -5.26 -10.57
N ALA A 70 11.01 -4.79 -10.60
CA ALA A 70 12.02 -5.13 -9.59
C ALA A 70 11.64 -4.62 -8.19
N GLU A 71 11.09 -3.41 -8.08
CA GLU A 71 10.57 -2.89 -6.81
C GLU A 71 9.37 -3.72 -6.33
N LEU A 72 8.46 -4.05 -7.25
CA LEU A 72 7.28 -4.86 -6.96
C LEU A 72 7.67 -6.24 -6.43
N GLU A 73 8.62 -6.92 -7.09
CA GLU A 73 9.15 -8.21 -6.66
C GLU A 73 9.67 -8.17 -5.22
N LYS A 74 10.49 -7.16 -4.90
CA LYS A 74 11.02 -6.98 -3.53
C LYS A 74 9.91 -6.79 -2.50
N LEU A 75 8.93 -5.95 -2.81
CA LEU A 75 7.82 -5.63 -1.90
C LEU A 75 6.88 -6.82 -1.70
N VAL A 76 6.54 -7.51 -2.77
CA VAL A 76 5.72 -8.74 -2.69
C VAL A 76 6.46 -9.84 -1.93
N GLY A 77 7.76 -10.02 -2.20
CA GLY A 77 8.60 -10.96 -1.46
C GLY A 77 8.59 -10.68 0.04
N LEU A 78 8.75 -9.42 0.44
CA LEU A 78 8.67 -8.99 1.83
C LEU A 78 7.33 -9.36 2.47
N PHE A 79 6.22 -9.11 1.77
CA PHE A 79 4.89 -9.40 2.29
C PHE A 79 4.64 -10.91 2.42
N LEU A 80 5.06 -11.70 1.42
CA LEU A 80 4.97 -13.15 1.46
C LEU A 80 5.76 -13.78 2.61
N GLU A 81 7.01 -13.31 2.82
CA GLU A 81 7.84 -13.75 3.95
C GLU A 81 7.16 -13.52 5.30
N ARG A 82 6.41 -12.43 5.44
CA ARG A 82 5.66 -12.11 6.66
C ARG A 82 4.29 -12.76 6.72
N GLY A 83 3.98 -13.63 5.77
CA GLY A 83 2.77 -14.43 5.75
C GLY A 83 1.52 -13.71 5.26
N TYR A 84 1.66 -12.56 4.59
CA TYR A 84 0.54 -11.90 3.92
C TYR A 84 0.17 -12.62 2.63
N ARG A 85 -1.12 -12.64 2.34
CA ARG A 85 -1.68 -13.24 1.10
C ARG A 85 -2.57 -12.27 0.34
N GLU A 86 -2.61 -11.03 0.79
CA GLU A 86 -3.30 -9.93 0.15
C GLU A 86 -2.45 -8.68 0.24
N ALA A 87 -2.38 -7.90 -0.82
CA ALA A 87 -1.65 -6.64 -0.90
C ALA A 87 -2.40 -5.62 -1.74
N ASP A 88 -2.22 -4.36 -1.43
CA ASP A 88 -2.80 -3.24 -2.16
C ASP A 88 -1.71 -2.42 -2.83
N ILE A 89 -1.96 -1.96 -4.05
CA ILE A 89 -1.01 -1.16 -4.83
C ILE A 89 -1.47 0.27 -4.88
N ASN A 90 -0.67 1.18 -4.34
CA ASN A 90 -0.97 2.61 -4.39
C ASN A 90 -0.71 3.17 -5.79
N MET A 91 -1.78 3.58 -6.47
CA MET A 91 -1.75 4.34 -7.72
C MET A 91 -2.53 5.66 -7.60
N GLY A 92 -2.71 6.14 -6.37
CA GLY A 92 -3.50 7.34 -6.09
C GLY A 92 -2.72 8.50 -5.46
N CYS A 93 -1.61 8.23 -4.79
CA CYS A 93 -0.87 9.28 -4.06
C CYS A 93 -0.34 10.36 -5.02
N PRO A 94 -0.75 11.65 -4.85
CA PRO A 94 -0.34 12.74 -5.75
C PRO A 94 0.94 13.46 -5.27
N PHE A 95 1.62 12.96 -4.25
CA PHE A 95 2.77 13.64 -3.66
C PHE A 95 3.91 13.83 -4.67
N PRO A 96 4.38 15.07 -4.92
CA PRO A 96 5.29 15.38 -6.04
C PRO A 96 6.57 14.54 -6.08
N LEU A 97 7.21 14.27 -4.93
CA LEU A 97 8.44 13.46 -4.88
C LEU A 97 8.22 12.01 -5.33
N LEU A 98 6.98 11.52 -5.28
CA LEU A 98 6.62 10.19 -5.75
C LEU A 98 6.18 10.23 -7.21
N THR A 99 5.33 11.19 -7.58
CA THR A 99 4.82 11.30 -8.95
C THR A 99 5.92 11.59 -9.98
N MET A 100 6.94 12.38 -9.60
CA MET A 100 8.13 12.61 -10.43
C MET A 100 8.92 11.30 -10.71
N ARG A 101 8.72 10.28 -9.93
CA ARG A 101 9.34 8.95 -10.09
C ARG A 101 8.36 7.92 -10.64
N HIS A 102 7.26 8.35 -11.24
CA HIS A 102 6.18 7.51 -11.75
C HIS A 102 5.59 6.57 -10.68
N LYS A 103 5.53 7.03 -9.42
CA LYS A 103 4.91 6.30 -8.30
C LYS A 103 3.57 6.92 -7.93
N GLY A 104 2.70 6.12 -7.31
CA GLY A 104 1.35 6.58 -6.96
C GLY A 104 0.58 7.00 -8.20
N SER A 105 -0.08 8.17 -8.17
CA SER A 105 -0.80 8.70 -9.33
C SER A 105 0.12 9.06 -10.50
N GLY A 106 1.42 9.20 -10.25
CA GLY A 106 2.41 9.55 -11.28
C GLY A 106 2.66 8.48 -12.34
N ILE A 107 2.25 7.22 -12.10
CA ILE A 107 2.34 6.15 -13.11
C ILE A 107 1.18 6.19 -14.12
N LEU A 108 0.03 6.75 -13.73
CA LEU A 108 -1.20 6.68 -14.52
C LEU A 108 -1.09 7.34 -15.93
N PRO A 109 -0.33 8.43 -16.15
CA PRO A 109 -0.10 8.97 -17.47
C PRO A 109 0.70 8.04 -18.40
N TYR A 110 1.25 6.95 -17.88
CA TYR A 110 2.11 6.01 -18.62
C TYR A 110 1.48 4.60 -18.67
N PRO A 111 0.45 4.36 -19.52
CA PRO A 111 -0.27 3.08 -19.54
C PRO A 111 0.61 1.88 -19.85
N SER A 112 1.68 2.05 -20.62
CA SER A 112 2.65 0.97 -20.88
C SER A 112 3.41 0.55 -19.63
N GLU A 113 3.79 1.50 -18.77
CA GLU A 113 4.44 1.20 -17.48
C GLU A 113 3.47 0.53 -16.52
N VAL A 114 2.22 1.00 -16.46
CA VAL A 114 1.16 0.34 -15.68
C VAL A 114 0.98 -1.10 -16.12
N LYS A 115 0.91 -1.35 -17.44
CA LYS A 115 0.77 -2.70 -17.99
C LYS A 115 1.93 -3.61 -17.60
N VAL A 116 3.17 -3.12 -17.69
CA VAL A 116 4.36 -3.87 -17.29
C VAL A 116 4.30 -4.23 -15.81
N LEU A 117 3.95 -3.25 -14.95
CA LEU A 117 3.82 -3.47 -13.52
C LEU A 117 2.73 -4.49 -13.18
N LEU A 118 1.56 -4.39 -13.81
CA LEU A 118 0.45 -5.31 -13.56
C LEU A 118 0.72 -6.72 -14.10
N ASN A 119 1.45 -6.86 -15.21
CA ASN A 119 1.85 -8.15 -15.73
C ASN A 119 2.76 -8.92 -14.75
N GLU A 120 3.57 -8.22 -13.97
CA GLU A 120 4.40 -8.82 -12.93
C GLU A 120 3.56 -9.55 -11.87
N LEU A 121 2.35 -9.10 -11.60
CA LEU A 121 1.46 -9.70 -10.60
C LEU A 121 1.12 -11.16 -10.92
N ALA A 122 1.15 -11.55 -12.19
CA ALA A 122 0.88 -12.93 -12.61
C ALA A 122 1.91 -13.95 -12.09
N HIS A 123 3.09 -13.48 -11.67
CA HIS A 123 4.13 -14.31 -11.06
C HIS A 123 3.83 -14.71 -9.61
N TYR A 124 2.78 -14.13 -9.00
CA TYR A 124 2.44 -14.33 -7.59
C TYR A 124 0.98 -14.81 -7.44
N PRO A 125 0.66 -16.03 -7.92
CA PRO A 125 -0.72 -16.54 -7.89
C PRO A 125 -1.24 -16.77 -6.46
N GLU A 126 -0.34 -16.88 -5.48
CA GLU A 126 -0.66 -17.02 -4.06
C GLU A 126 -1.09 -15.71 -3.38
N MET A 127 -0.89 -14.58 -4.04
CA MET A 127 -1.20 -13.25 -3.52
C MET A 127 -2.43 -12.67 -4.23
N LYS A 128 -3.39 -12.16 -3.47
CA LYS A 128 -4.50 -11.37 -3.99
C LYS A 128 -4.12 -9.90 -4.02
N PHE A 129 -4.34 -9.23 -5.14
CA PHE A 129 -4.01 -7.82 -5.29
C PHE A 129 -5.24 -6.94 -5.46
N SER A 130 -5.17 -5.74 -4.89
CA SER A 130 -6.07 -4.62 -5.17
C SER A 130 -5.27 -3.39 -5.58
N VAL A 131 -5.94 -2.42 -6.16
CA VAL A 131 -5.34 -1.15 -6.57
C VAL A 131 -6.09 0.01 -5.93
N CYS A 132 -5.37 0.89 -5.27
CA CYS A 132 -5.90 2.13 -4.73
C CYS A 132 -5.77 3.25 -5.76
N LEU A 133 -6.90 3.83 -6.15
CA LEU A 133 -7.00 4.94 -7.10
C LEU A 133 -7.76 6.09 -6.46
N LEU A 134 -7.51 7.32 -6.95
CA LEU A 134 -8.38 8.46 -6.73
C LEU A 134 -9.26 8.60 -7.99
N TYR A 135 -10.56 8.47 -7.83
CA TYR A 135 -11.52 8.52 -8.96
C TYR A 135 -11.61 9.90 -9.62
N THR A 136 -11.36 10.93 -8.81
CA THR A 136 -11.28 12.31 -9.29
C THR A 136 -9.90 12.86 -8.94
N SER A 137 -9.11 13.18 -9.95
CA SER A 137 -7.81 13.83 -9.75
C SER A 137 -7.83 15.20 -10.43
N PRO A 138 -7.54 16.28 -9.69
CA PRO A 138 -7.26 16.28 -8.26
C PRO A 138 -8.50 16.01 -7.41
N SER A 139 -8.32 15.30 -6.30
CA SER A 139 -9.40 15.13 -5.34
C SER A 139 -9.64 16.44 -4.57
N PRO A 140 -10.83 16.64 -3.94
CA PRO A 140 -11.05 17.81 -3.10
C PRO A 140 -10.03 17.99 -1.97
N ARG A 141 -9.33 16.93 -1.57
CA ARG A 141 -8.22 17.00 -0.60
C ARG A 141 -6.94 17.57 -1.19
N ASP A 142 -6.73 17.41 -2.49
CA ASP A 142 -5.51 17.81 -3.19
C ASP A 142 -5.55 19.30 -3.61
N THR A 143 -6.70 19.93 -3.50
CA THR A 143 -6.91 21.36 -3.85
C THR A 143 -6.80 22.31 -2.67
N ARG A 144 -6.37 21.83 -1.53
CA ARG A 144 -6.16 22.64 -0.33
C ARG A 144 -4.72 23.07 -0.16
#